data_7c19ea7b1380ff4cb10d50dc27fd7a46
#
_entry.id   7c19ea7b1380ff4cb10d50dc27fd7a46
#
_cell.length_a   1.000
_cell.length_b   1.000
_cell.length_c   1.000
_cell.angle_alpha   90.00
_cell.angle_beta   90.00
_cell.angle_gamma   90.00
#
_symmetry.space_group_name_H-M   'P 1'
#
loop_
_entity.id
_entity.type
_entity.pdbx_description
1 polymer ?
#
loop_
_entity_poly.entity_id
_entity_poly.type
_entity_poly.pdbx_seq_one_letter_code
_entity_poly.pdbx_strand_id
1 'polypeptide(L)'
;ILIINKIDKVDKKEIIKYMDAYRKVYDFAEIIPVSALRSVNMDTVIESIFKYLPYGPQFYDEDTVTDQPQRQIVAEMIREKALRSLEEEIPHGIAVSIEKMTERKSKGGSICDIEATIICERDSHKGIIIGKGGQMLRRIGSQARRDIEDMLEEKVNLQLWVKVKKDRKSTRLNSSHSAR
;
A
#
# COMPACT_ATOMS: atom_id res chain seq x y z
N ILE A 1 3.82 -22.51 6.80
CA ILE A 1 3.77 -21.58 7.95
C ILE A 1 2.50 -20.75 7.84
N LEU A 2 1.75 -20.58 8.95
CA LEU A 2 0.63 -19.68 9.07
C LEU A 2 1.02 -18.50 9.99
N ILE A 3 0.80 -17.28 9.53
CA ILE A 3 1.04 -16.07 10.32
C ILE A 3 -0.31 -15.43 10.68
N ILE A 4 -0.57 -15.29 11.99
CA ILE A 4 -1.78 -14.61 12.51
C ILE A 4 -1.36 -13.21 12.97
N ASN A 5 -1.63 -12.20 12.14
CA ASN A 5 -1.22 -10.83 12.39
C ASN A 5 -2.26 -10.03 13.22
N LYS A 6 -1.82 -8.87 13.75
CA LYS A 6 -2.60 -7.90 14.54
C LYS A 6 -3.00 -8.40 15.93
N ILE A 7 -2.14 -9.21 16.58
CA ILE A 7 -2.40 -9.70 17.94
C ILE A 7 -2.46 -8.57 18.99
N ASP A 8 -1.97 -7.38 18.67
CA ASP A 8 -2.09 -6.18 19.48
C ASP A 8 -3.52 -5.67 19.63
N LYS A 9 -4.47 -6.18 18.83
CA LYS A 9 -5.88 -5.77 18.82
C LYS A 9 -6.82 -6.77 19.52
N VAL A 10 -6.31 -7.90 19.99
CA VAL A 10 -7.12 -8.98 20.57
C VAL A 10 -6.50 -9.52 21.86
N ASP A 11 -7.31 -10.12 22.71
CA ASP A 11 -6.86 -10.76 23.94
C ASP A 11 -6.11 -12.05 23.67
N LYS A 12 -5.14 -12.38 24.55
CA LYS A 12 -4.34 -13.61 24.45
C LYS A 12 -5.20 -14.88 24.36
N LYS A 13 -6.34 -14.92 25.05
CA LYS A 13 -7.26 -16.07 25.01
C LYS A 13 -7.89 -16.27 23.63
N GLU A 14 -8.15 -15.20 22.91
CA GLU A 14 -8.68 -15.27 21.55
C GLU A 14 -7.63 -15.72 20.54
N ILE A 15 -6.39 -15.28 20.72
CA ILE A 15 -5.27 -15.73 19.87
C ILE A 15 -5.15 -17.26 19.93
N ILE A 16 -5.21 -17.85 21.13
CA ILE A 16 -5.16 -19.30 21.32
C ILE A 16 -6.33 -20.00 20.62
N LYS A 17 -7.54 -19.45 20.70
CA LYS A 17 -8.72 -20.00 20.00
C LYS A 17 -8.55 -19.99 18.49
N TYR A 18 -8.00 -18.90 17.93
CA TYR A 18 -7.71 -18.85 16.50
C TYR A 18 -6.64 -19.87 16.10
N MET A 19 -5.57 -19.98 16.84
CA MET A 19 -4.53 -20.99 16.58
C MET A 19 -5.10 -22.41 16.58
N ASP A 20 -5.94 -22.75 17.57
CA ASP A 20 -6.57 -24.06 17.67
C ASP A 20 -7.59 -24.32 16.54
N ALA A 21 -8.31 -23.29 16.11
CA ALA A 21 -9.23 -23.40 14.99
C ALA A 21 -8.47 -23.68 13.68
N TYR A 22 -7.39 -22.97 13.41
CA TYR A 22 -6.59 -23.17 12.19
C TYR A 22 -5.85 -24.50 12.16
N ARG A 23 -5.36 -25.02 13.31
CA ARG A 23 -4.76 -26.37 13.41
C ARG A 23 -5.69 -27.48 12.95
N LYS A 24 -6.99 -27.29 13.12
CA LYS A 24 -8.00 -28.28 12.67
C LYS A 24 -8.29 -28.23 11.18
N VAL A 25 -7.96 -27.12 10.52
CA VAL A 25 -8.26 -26.91 9.10
C VAL A 25 -7.12 -27.41 8.21
N TYR A 26 -5.88 -27.22 8.65
CA TYR A 26 -4.70 -27.59 7.89
C TYR A 26 -3.51 -27.87 8.81
N ASP A 27 -2.71 -28.84 8.44
CA ASP A 27 -1.48 -29.18 9.15
C ASP A 27 -0.33 -28.21 8.78
N PHE A 28 -0.34 -27.05 9.41
CA PHE A 28 0.72 -26.07 9.24
C PHE A 28 1.99 -26.50 10.00
N ALA A 29 3.14 -26.43 9.35
CA ALA A 29 4.42 -26.69 10.00
C ALA A 29 4.63 -25.80 11.24
N GLU A 30 4.22 -24.54 11.17
CA GLU A 30 4.21 -23.61 12.32
C GLU A 30 3.04 -22.63 12.20
N ILE A 31 2.51 -22.19 13.36
CA ILE A 31 1.50 -21.13 13.46
C ILE A 31 2.07 -20.05 14.37
N ILE A 32 2.34 -18.87 13.82
CA ILE A 32 3.05 -17.79 14.50
C ILE A 32 2.11 -16.59 14.66
N PRO A 33 1.70 -16.29 15.89
CA PRO A 33 0.93 -15.06 16.18
C PRO A 33 1.91 -13.87 16.23
N VAL A 34 1.63 -12.80 15.47
CA VAL A 34 2.50 -11.63 15.35
C VAL A 34 1.73 -10.31 15.46
N SER A 35 2.46 -9.25 15.78
CA SER A 35 2.05 -7.88 15.50
C SER A 35 3.14 -7.21 14.67
N ALA A 36 2.93 -7.09 13.38
CA ALA A 36 3.86 -6.39 12.50
C ALA A 36 4.01 -4.91 12.90
N LEU A 37 2.91 -4.27 13.34
CA LEU A 37 2.92 -2.89 13.81
C LEU A 37 3.83 -2.67 15.04
N ARG A 38 3.89 -3.65 15.95
CA ARG A 38 4.66 -3.58 17.19
C ARG A 38 5.92 -4.43 17.16
N SER A 39 6.25 -4.98 16.00
CA SER A 39 7.40 -5.90 15.80
C SER A 39 7.41 -7.10 16.77
N VAL A 40 6.23 -7.55 17.24
CA VAL A 40 6.14 -8.70 18.15
C VAL A 40 6.24 -9.99 17.34
N ASN A 41 7.16 -10.89 17.74
CA ASN A 41 7.44 -12.20 17.12
C ASN A 41 7.89 -12.13 15.64
N MET A 42 8.39 -10.98 15.17
CA MET A 42 8.88 -10.86 13.79
C MET A 42 10.16 -11.65 13.56
N ASP A 43 11.07 -11.69 14.54
CA ASP A 43 12.29 -12.49 14.47
C ASP A 43 11.97 -13.98 14.32
N THR A 44 10.99 -14.48 15.07
CA THR A 44 10.51 -15.85 14.96
C THR A 44 9.98 -16.18 13.57
N VAL A 45 9.29 -15.22 12.90
CA VAL A 45 8.85 -15.40 11.52
C VAL A 45 10.04 -15.56 10.58
N ILE A 46 11.05 -14.71 10.72
CA ILE A 46 12.25 -14.76 9.89
C ILE A 46 12.99 -16.08 10.09
N GLU A 47 13.22 -16.49 11.34
CA GLU A 47 13.85 -17.78 11.68
C GLU A 47 13.09 -18.96 11.07
N SER A 48 11.75 -18.96 11.20
CA SER A 48 10.91 -20.01 10.62
C SER A 48 10.97 -20.03 9.09
N ILE A 49 11.00 -18.86 8.43
CA ILE A 49 11.16 -18.79 6.98
C ILE A 49 12.47 -19.45 6.57
N PHE A 50 13.59 -19.07 7.18
CA PHE A 50 14.90 -19.66 6.86
C PHE A 50 14.96 -21.17 7.14
N LYS A 51 14.30 -21.64 8.20
CA LYS A 51 14.22 -23.06 8.55
C LYS A 51 13.56 -23.93 7.47
N TYR A 52 12.53 -23.39 6.80
CA TYR A 52 11.73 -24.12 5.82
C TYR A 52 12.06 -23.79 4.37
N LEU A 53 12.91 -22.82 4.10
CA LEU A 53 13.37 -22.54 2.74
C LEU A 53 14.32 -23.63 2.26
N PRO A 54 14.10 -24.20 1.06
CA PRO A 54 15.05 -25.14 0.47
C PRO A 54 16.31 -24.40 0.03
N TYR A 55 17.43 -25.09 0.06
CA TYR A 55 18.64 -24.60 -0.60
C TYR A 55 18.43 -24.60 -2.12
N GLY A 56 18.76 -23.49 -2.76
CA GLY A 56 18.58 -23.31 -4.20
C GLY A 56 19.52 -22.25 -4.78
N PRO A 57 19.56 -22.11 -6.11
CA PRO A 57 20.30 -21.02 -6.74
C PRO A 57 19.69 -19.67 -6.34
N GLN A 58 20.53 -18.66 -6.31
CA GLN A 58 20.10 -17.28 -6.11
C GLN A 58 19.31 -16.81 -7.35
N PHE A 59 18.05 -16.39 -7.16
CA PHE A 59 17.18 -15.93 -8.24
C PHE A 59 17.25 -14.42 -8.46
N TYR A 60 17.70 -13.68 -7.46
CA TYR A 60 17.85 -12.22 -7.49
C TYR A 60 19.26 -11.85 -7.06
N ASP A 61 19.79 -10.76 -7.59
CA ASP A 61 21.07 -10.22 -7.16
C ASP A 61 21.00 -9.74 -5.70
N GLU A 62 22.15 -9.74 -5.00
CA GLU A 62 22.23 -9.36 -3.58
C GLU A 62 21.71 -7.94 -3.31
N ASP A 63 21.83 -7.04 -4.29
CA ASP A 63 21.36 -5.65 -4.21
C ASP A 63 19.87 -5.48 -4.55
N THR A 64 19.17 -6.56 -4.94
CA THR A 64 17.75 -6.50 -5.31
C THR A 64 16.88 -6.51 -4.06
N VAL A 65 16.41 -5.36 -3.62
CA VAL A 65 15.54 -5.20 -2.44
C VAL A 65 14.11 -5.69 -2.72
N THR A 66 13.63 -5.55 -3.96
CA THR A 66 12.27 -5.94 -4.38
C THR A 66 12.20 -6.12 -5.88
N ASP A 67 11.33 -7.03 -6.33
CA ASP A 67 10.97 -7.25 -7.73
C ASP A 67 9.84 -6.31 -8.22
N GLN A 68 9.27 -5.53 -7.30
CA GLN A 68 8.20 -4.60 -7.66
C GLN A 68 8.76 -3.38 -8.42
N PRO A 69 8.08 -2.95 -9.50
CA PRO A 69 8.45 -1.72 -10.18
C PRO A 69 8.46 -0.52 -9.23
N GLN A 70 9.48 0.32 -9.27
CA GLN A 70 9.61 1.52 -8.42
C GLN A 70 8.32 2.35 -8.37
N ARG A 71 7.61 2.45 -9.51
CA ARG A 71 6.31 3.15 -9.60
C ARG A 71 5.26 2.59 -8.65
N GLN A 72 5.24 1.28 -8.44
CA GLN A 72 4.28 0.64 -7.54
C GLN A 72 4.62 0.91 -6.09
N ILE A 73 5.90 0.90 -5.73
CA ILE A 73 6.37 1.23 -4.37
C ILE A 73 6.02 2.69 -4.06
N VAL A 74 6.32 3.61 -4.97
CA VAL A 74 5.97 5.03 -4.84
C VAL A 74 4.46 5.24 -4.66
N ALA A 75 3.63 4.52 -5.44
CA ALA A 75 2.18 4.58 -5.29
C ALA A 75 1.72 4.13 -3.90
N GLU A 76 2.29 3.04 -3.38
CA GLU A 76 1.98 2.54 -2.03
C GLU A 76 2.47 3.50 -0.93
N MET A 77 3.62 4.13 -1.08
CA MET A 77 4.11 5.15 -0.13
C MET A 77 3.15 6.34 -0.06
N ILE A 78 2.69 6.85 -1.20
CA ILE A 78 1.68 7.93 -1.25
C ILE A 78 0.37 7.47 -0.60
N ARG A 79 -0.09 6.25 -0.91
CA ARG A 79 -1.31 5.67 -0.35
C ARG A 79 -1.23 5.53 1.17
N GLU A 80 -0.11 5.07 1.69
CA GLU A 80 0.14 4.98 3.13
C GLU A 80 0.02 6.34 3.83
N LYS A 81 0.67 7.38 3.29
CA LYS A 81 0.58 8.73 3.88
C LYS A 81 -0.83 9.30 3.81
N ALA A 82 -1.54 9.04 2.72
CA ALA A 82 -2.95 9.42 2.61
C ALA A 82 -3.80 8.72 3.66
N LEU A 83 -3.69 7.41 3.83
CA LEU A 83 -4.43 6.64 4.83
C LEU A 83 -4.11 7.09 6.25
N ARG A 84 -2.83 7.28 6.60
CA ARG A 84 -2.41 7.76 7.94
C ARG A 84 -2.92 9.18 8.25
N SER A 85 -3.03 10.03 7.23
CA SER A 85 -3.52 11.40 7.41
C SER A 85 -5.05 11.49 7.53
N LEU A 86 -5.77 10.42 7.15
CA LEU A 86 -7.23 10.35 7.05
C LEU A 86 -7.84 9.27 7.95
N GLU A 87 -7.11 8.83 8.99
CA GLU A 87 -7.39 7.61 9.80
C GLU A 87 -8.82 7.50 10.34
N GLU A 88 -9.53 8.62 10.57
CA GLU A 88 -10.89 8.61 11.13
C GLU A 88 -12.01 8.79 10.09
N GLU A 89 -11.68 9.26 8.88
CA GLU A 89 -12.69 9.78 7.94
C GLU A 89 -12.87 8.93 6.67
N ILE A 90 -11.85 8.17 6.22
CA ILE A 90 -11.91 7.37 4.97
C ILE A 90 -11.16 6.04 5.13
N PRO A 91 -11.79 4.98 5.69
CA PRO A 91 -11.04 3.78 6.06
C PRO A 91 -10.55 2.91 4.89
N HIS A 92 -11.20 2.86 3.72
CA HIS A 92 -10.96 1.78 2.76
C HIS A 92 -11.13 2.07 1.25
N GLY A 93 -11.22 3.32 0.84
CA GLY A 93 -11.57 3.65 -0.56
C GLY A 93 -10.54 4.49 -1.32
N ILE A 94 -9.23 4.33 -1.02
CA ILE A 94 -8.18 5.10 -1.70
C ILE A 94 -7.28 4.19 -2.50
N ALA A 95 -7.11 4.48 -3.79
CA ALA A 95 -6.07 3.95 -4.66
C ALA A 95 -5.17 5.10 -5.13
N VAL A 96 -3.94 4.79 -5.53
CA VAL A 96 -3.01 5.76 -6.11
C VAL A 96 -2.56 5.25 -7.47
N SER A 97 -2.59 6.12 -8.46
CA SER A 97 -2.06 5.89 -9.81
C SER A 97 -0.89 6.82 -10.05
N ILE A 98 0.22 6.28 -10.54
CA ILE A 98 1.35 7.08 -11.02
C ILE A 98 1.17 7.32 -12.52
N GLU A 99 0.85 8.56 -12.89
CA GLU A 99 0.64 8.95 -14.28
C GLU A 99 1.98 9.12 -14.99
N LYS A 100 2.94 9.74 -14.30
CA LYS A 100 4.27 10.00 -14.82
C LYS A 100 5.34 9.80 -13.76
N MET A 101 6.45 9.22 -14.13
CA MET A 101 7.66 9.14 -13.31
C MET A 101 8.85 9.17 -14.26
N THR A 102 9.59 10.27 -14.25
CA THR A 102 10.71 10.53 -15.18
C THR A 102 11.83 11.27 -14.47
N GLU A 103 13.04 10.79 -14.68
CA GLU A 103 14.24 11.43 -14.21
C GLU A 103 14.69 12.55 -15.15
N ARG A 104 15.14 13.66 -14.60
CA ARG A 104 15.78 14.74 -15.36
C ARG A 104 17.05 15.24 -14.67
N LYS A 105 18.02 15.60 -15.46
CA LYS A 105 19.27 16.21 -14.98
C LYS A 105 19.04 17.68 -14.62
N SER A 106 19.57 18.11 -13.48
CA SER A 106 19.53 19.47 -13.00
C SER A 106 20.95 19.93 -12.61
N LYS A 107 21.15 21.25 -12.45
CA LYS A 107 22.47 21.81 -12.04
C LYS A 107 22.96 21.30 -10.67
N GLY A 108 22.08 20.71 -9.85
CA GLY A 108 22.39 20.17 -8.52
C GLY A 108 22.28 18.65 -8.41
N GLY A 109 22.22 17.89 -9.51
CA GLY A 109 22.05 16.43 -9.51
C GLY A 109 20.83 15.96 -10.28
N SER A 110 20.42 14.72 -10.07
CA SER A 110 19.19 14.17 -10.63
C SER A 110 17.95 14.62 -9.84
N ILE A 111 16.85 14.77 -10.55
CA ILE A 111 15.52 15.06 -9.97
C ILE A 111 14.50 14.14 -10.63
N CYS A 112 13.75 13.38 -9.83
CA CYS A 112 12.64 12.57 -10.29
C CYS A 112 11.34 13.40 -10.28
N ASP A 113 10.78 13.64 -11.46
CA ASP A 113 9.45 14.27 -11.60
C ASP A 113 8.37 13.19 -11.54
N ILE A 114 7.50 13.26 -10.51
CA ILE A 114 6.43 12.30 -10.26
C ILE A 114 5.08 13.01 -10.31
N GLU A 115 4.20 12.51 -11.18
CA GLU A 115 2.81 12.92 -11.23
C GLU A 115 1.93 11.75 -10.79
N ALA A 116 1.13 11.97 -9.73
CA ALA A 116 0.29 10.93 -9.15
C ALA A 116 -1.12 11.42 -8.85
N THR A 117 -2.09 10.51 -8.98
CA THR A 117 -3.50 10.77 -8.70
C THR A 117 -3.98 9.88 -7.56
N ILE A 118 -4.48 10.48 -6.50
CA ILE A 118 -5.23 9.79 -5.45
C ILE A 118 -6.68 9.62 -5.95
N ILE A 119 -7.12 8.37 -6.03
CA ILE A 119 -8.45 7.99 -6.51
C ILE A 119 -9.30 7.61 -5.31
N CYS A 120 -10.44 8.25 -5.13
CA CYS A 120 -11.42 7.96 -4.07
C CYS A 120 -12.79 7.60 -4.66
N GLU A 121 -13.67 7.02 -3.82
CA GLU A 121 -14.96 6.51 -4.30
C GLU A 121 -16.06 7.58 -4.38
N ARG A 122 -15.99 8.65 -3.58
CA ARG A 122 -17.05 9.64 -3.42
C ARG A 122 -16.52 11.08 -3.46
N ASP A 123 -17.34 12.01 -3.89
CA ASP A 123 -17.00 13.44 -3.91
C ASP A 123 -16.76 14.01 -2.49
N SER A 124 -17.47 13.52 -1.48
CA SER A 124 -17.20 13.86 -0.07
C SER A 124 -15.78 13.49 0.34
N HIS A 125 -15.29 12.30 -0.04
CA HIS A 125 -13.93 11.87 0.22
C HIS A 125 -12.90 12.77 -0.47
N LYS A 126 -13.18 13.19 -1.71
CA LYS A 126 -12.31 14.15 -2.42
C LYS A 126 -12.12 15.44 -1.64
N GLY A 127 -13.22 16.01 -1.10
CA GLY A 127 -13.16 17.20 -0.28
C GLY A 127 -12.29 17.04 0.97
N ILE A 128 -12.40 15.90 1.65
CA ILE A 128 -11.62 15.56 2.85
C ILE A 128 -10.13 15.40 2.51
N ILE A 129 -9.81 14.67 1.42
CA ILE A 129 -8.42 14.45 0.98
C ILE A 129 -7.73 15.74 0.58
N ILE A 130 -8.45 16.66 -0.05
CA ILE A 130 -7.93 18.00 -0.41
C ILE A 130 -7.75 18.83 0.86
N GLY A 131 -8.77 18.83 1.74
CA GLY A 131 -8.83 19.63 2.94
C GLY A 131 -9.02 21.11 2.68
N LYS A 132 -9.18 21.91 3.75
CA LYS A 132 -9.39 23.36 3.66
C LYS A 132 -8.20 24.03 2.98
N GLY A 133 -8.46 24.70 1.84
CA GLY A 133 -7.41 25.36 1.05
C GLY A 133 -6.30 24.41 0.55
N GLY A 134 -6.55 23.11 0.42
CA GLY A 134 -5.57 22.13 -0.04
C GLY A 134 -4.52 21.71 1.02
N GLN A 135 -4.74 22.06 2.27
CA GLN A 135 -3.75 21.81 3.35
C GLN A 135 -3.50 20.31 3.58
N MET A 136 -4.56 19.48 3.54
CA MET A 136 -4.41 18.04 3.76
C MET A 136 -3.61 17.39 2.62
N LEU A 137 -3.97 17.69 1.37
CA LEU A 137 -3.25 17.17 0.20
C LEU A 137 -1.77 17.60 0.19
N ARG A 138 -1.50 18.85 0.59
CA ARG A 138 -0.12 19.37 0.72
C ARG A 138 0.65 18.64 1.82
N ARG A 139 0.02 18.34 2.96
CA ARG A 139 0.62 17.55 4.05
C ARG A 139 0.97 16.14 3.58
N ILE A 140 0.02 15.45 2.93
CA ILE A 140 0.23 14.11 2.36
C ILE A 140 1.42 14.14 1.39
N GLY A 141 1.42 15.08 0.44
CA GLY A 141 2.49 15.22 -0.54
C GLY A 141 3.86 15.49 0.06
N SER A 142 3.93 16.34 1.09
CA SER A 142 5.21 16.65 1.76
C SER A 142 5.78 15.45 2.53
N GLN A 143 4.93 14.66 3.16
CA GLN A 143 5.35 13.46 3.87
C GLN A 143 5.78 12.36 2.88
N ALA A 144 4.96 12.09 1.86
CA ALA A 144 5.28 11.11 0.84
C ALA A 144 6.58 11.46 0.10
N ARG A 145 6.78 12.73 -0.26
CA ARG A 145 7.99 13.17 -0.95
C ARG A 145 9.27 12.86 -0.18
N ARG A 146 9.29 13.07 1.14
CA ARG A 146 10.47 12.78 1.97
C ARG A 146 10.84 11.30 1.91
N ASP A 147 9.88 10.43 2.16
CA ASP A 147 10.11 8.98 2.16
C ASP A 147 10.52 8.49 0.75
N ILE A 148 9.96 9.08 -0.32
CA ILE A 148 10.34 8.75 -1.69
C ILE A 148 11.75 9.25 -2.01
N GLU A 149 12.13 10.48 -1.56
CA GLU A 149 13.50 11.01 -1.69
C GLU A 149 14.52 10.09 -0.98
N ASP A 150 14.17 9.60 0.23
CA ASP A 150 15.01 8.68 0.99
C ASP A 150 15.15 7.32 0.29
N MET A 151 14.07 6.81 -0.32
CA MET A 151 14.11 5.54 -1.04
C MET A 151 14.86 5.61 -2.38
N LEU A 152 14.70 6.70 -3.13
CA LEU A 152 15.32 6.87 -4.45
C LEU A 152 16.75 7.43 -4.36
N GLU A 153 17.16 7.94 -3.20
CA GLU A 153 18.42 8.66 -2.97
C GLU A 153 18.60 9.87 -3.88
N GLU A 154 17.50 10.45 -4.36
CA GLU A 154 17.49 11.62 -5.25
C GLU A 154 16.37 12.61 -4.90
N LYS A 155 16.49 13.85 -5.42
CA LYS A 155 15.45 14.86 -5.23
C LYS A 155 14.17 14.50 -6.01
N VAL A 156 13.02 14.77 -5.39
CA VAL A 156 11.71 14.46 -5.97
C VAL A 156 10.85 15.72 -6.09
N ASN A 157 10.31 15.92 -7.29
CA ASN A 157 9.26 16.89 -7.54
C ASN A 157 7.91 16.13 -7.66
N LEU A 158 7.19 16.05 -6.54
CA LEU A 158 5.92 15.32 -6.46
C LEU A 158 4.73 16.24 -6.69
N GLN A 159 3.93 15.93 -7.69
CA GLN A 159 2.64 16.58 -7.96
C GLN A 159 1.50 15.60 -7.71
N LEU A 160 0.51 16.01 -6.88
CA LEU A 160 -0.61 15.18 -6.49
C LEU A 160 -1.96 15.80 -6.94
N TRP A 161 -2.79 14.93 -7.50
CA TRP A 161 -4.18 15.24 -7.82
C TRP A 161 -5.14 14.32 -7.09
N VAL A 162 -6.41 14.71 -6.99
CA VAL A 162 -7.46 13.88 -6.41
C VAL A 162 -8.60 13.75 -7.43
N LYS A 163 -8.94 12.50 -7.75
CA LYS A 163 -10.07 12.18 -8.65
C LYS A 163 -11.06 11.23 -7.95
N VAL A 164 -12.34 11.35 -8.31
CA VAL A 164 -13.37 10.40 -7.91
C VAL A 164 -13.48 9.33 -8.99
N LYS A 165 -13.49 8.07 -8.58
CA LYS A 165 -13.73 6.95 -9.47
C LYS A 165 -15.16 7.05 -10.01
N LYS A 166 -15.31 7.37 -11.29
CA LYS A 166 -16.62 7.30 -11.94
C LYS A 166 -17.05 5.84 -12.03
N ASP A 167 -18.15 5.47 -11.40
CA ASP A 167 -18.76 4.15 -11.57
C ASP A 167 -19.03 3.92 -13.05
N ARG A 168 -18.47 2.85 -13.61
CA ARG A 168 -18.83 2.33 -14.93
C ARG A 168 -20.19 1.59 -14.84
N LYS A 169 -21.23 2.23 -14.28
CA LYS A 169 -22.59 1.75 -14.33
C LYS A 169 -23.41 2.72 -15.17
N SER A 170 -23.41 2.52 -16.48
CA SER A 170 -24.59 2.73 -17.36
C SER A 170 -24.18 2.73 -18.84
N THR A 171 -23.77 1.60 -19.37
CA THR A 171 -23.80 1.38 -20.84
C THR A 171 -24.06 -0.09 -21.12
N ARG A 172 -25.07 -0.65 -20.47
CA ARG A 172 -25.71 -1.91 -20.89
C ARG A 172 -27.17 -1.87 -20.48
N LEU A 173 -27.97 -1.16 -21.24
CA LEU A 173 -29.44 -1.35 -21.34
C LEU A 173 -29.97 -0.33 -22.35
N ASN A 174 -29.78 -0.60 -23.64
CA ASN A 174 -30.68 -0.20 -24.71
C ASN A 174 -30.21 -0.82 -26.03
N SER A 175 -30.45 -2.12 -26.17
CA SER A 175 -30.55 -2.76 -27.50
C SER A 175 -31.37 -4.02 -27.38
N SER A 176 -32.65 -3.82 -27.15
CA SER A 176 -33.66 -4.82 -27.50
C SER A 176 -34.98 -4.09 -27.49
N HIS A 177 -35.40 -3.60 -28.64
CA HIS A 177 -36.75 -3.59 -29.13
C HIS A 177 -36.79 -2.81 -30.45
N SER A 178 -36.72 -3.54 -31.54
CA SER A 178 -37.57 -3.30 -32.69
C SER A 178 -37.59 -4.55 -33.51
N ALA A 179 -38.60 -5.35 -33.24
CA ALA A 179 -39.12 -6.34 -34.19
C ALA A 179 -40.03 -5.61 -35.15
N ARG A 180 -39.75 -5.77 -36.43
CA ARG A 180 -40.71 -6.03 -37.53
C ARG A 180 -39.95 -6.30 -38.81
#